data_14fe3310a798c95a25021c5765266f8b
#
_entry.id   14fe3310a798c95a25021c5765266f8b
#
_cell.length_a   1.000
_cell.length_b   1.000
_cell.length_c   1.000
_cell.angle_alpha   90.00
_cell.angle_beta   90.00
_cell.angle_gamma   90.00
#
_symmetry.space_group_name_H-M   'P 1'
#
loop_
_entity.id
_entity.type
_entity.pdbx_description
1 polymer ?
#
loop_
_entity_poly.entity_id
_entity_poly.type
_entity_poly.pdbx_seq_one_letter_code
_entity_poly.pdbx_strand_id
1 'polypeptide(L)'
;SLAAGSVAAGGTLGILIPPSLILMIYAIIAQQSVAELFAAALVPGLILTGLYCCVAIFLSRRMASGVETGGGPAGEREPAVRTLGRIWHVVLLFAVTLGGIYTGWFTPTEAAAVGALGALVLGISTGRLSVGGATTSFLETVRLVASVIFIVMASTMFSYFIVQTGLSTTIADGMSEAGLGATAVIIVLCVIYILMGCFLEGIAMILITVPITLPLVLSFGYDPIWFGVLLVILIEIGLITPPVGMNLFVIK
;
A
#
# COMPACT_ATOMS: atom_id res chain seq x y z
N SER A 1 10.60 19.34 8.06
CA SER A 1 9.65 20.40 7.64
C SER A 1 8.26 19.82 7.40
N LEU A 2 7.20 20.64 7.53
CA LEU A 2 5.82 20.22 7.30
C LEU A 2 5.65 19.67 5.86
N ALA A 3 6.32 20.29 4.89
CA ALA A 3 6.29 19.85 3.48
C ALA A 3 6.85 18.42 3.32
N ALA A 4 7.97 18.09 3.95
CA ALA A 4 8.52 16.73 3.90
C ALA A 4 7.57 15.71 4.55
N GLY A 5 6.98 16.07 5.69
CA GLY A 5 5.98 15.22 6.35
C GLY A 5 4.73 14.99 5.50
N SER A 6 4.24 16.03 4.79
CA SER A 6 3.09 15.90 3.88
C SER A 6 3.40 15.01 2.69
N VAL A 7 4.60 15.11 2.13
CA VAL A 7 5.05 14.24 1.01
C VAL A 7 5.20 12.79 1.49
N ALA A 8 5.77 12.57 2.68
CA ALA A 8 5.87 11.24 3.28
C ALA A 8 4.50 10.60 3.46
N ALA A 9 3.57 11.32 4.11
CA ALA A 9 2.21 10.86 4.33
C ALA A 9 1.45 10.61 3.00
N GLY A 10 1.66 11.46 1.99
CA GLY A 10 1.09 11.25 0.65
C GLY A 10 1.66 9.99 -0.03
N GLY A 11 2.94 9.68 0.19
CA GLY A 11 3.58 8.48 -0.34
C GLY A 11 3.01 7.18 0.25
N THR A 12 2.68 7.17 1.55
CA THR A 12 2.09 5.99 2.20
C THR A 12 0.68 5.71 1.68
N LEU A 13 -0.12 6.74 1.39
CA LEU A 13 -1.48 6.56 0.85
C LEU A 13 -1.50 5.76 -0.45
N GLY A 14 -0.44 5.82 -1.27
CA GLY A 14 -0.31 5.04 -2.49
C GLY A 14 -0.25 3.52 -2.26
N ILE A 15 0.01 3.08 -1.04
CA ILE A 15 0.00 1.67 -0.66
C ILE A 15 -1.43 1.17 -0.43
N LEU A 16 -2.29 2.01 0.14
CA LEU A 16 -3.68 1.66 0.48
C LEU A 16 -4.66 1.97 -0.66
N ILE A 17 -4.47 3.11 -1.35
CA ILE A 17 -5.37 3.53 -2.43
C ILE A 17 -5.06 2.71 -3.69
N PRO A 18 -6.04 2.01 -4.27
CA PRO A 18 -5.84 1.23 -5.49
C PRO A 18 -5.42 2.10 -6.70
N PRO A 19 -4.62 1.54 -7.64
CA PRO A 19 -4.06 0.19 -7.64
C PRO A 19 -2.89 0.02 -6.68
N SER A 20 -2.95 -0.98 -5.80
CA SER A 20 -1.97 -1.24 -4.75
C SER A 20 -1.26 -2.58 -4.99
N LEU A 21 0.07 -2.55 -5.06
CA LEU A 21 0.88 -3.75 -5.20
C LEU A 21 0.75 -4.66 -3.97
N ILE A 22 0.69 -4.08 -2.78
CA ILE A 22 0.59 -4.81 -1.52
C ILE A 22 -0.74 -5.53 -1.40
N LEU A 23 -1.86 -4.88 -1.72
CA LEU A 23 -3.17 -5.51 -1.78
C LEU A 23 -3.23 -6.63 -2.83
N MET A 24 -2.56 -6.45 -3.98
CA MET A 24 -2.50 -7.47 -5.02
C MET A 24 -1.73 -8.72 -4.55
N ILE A 25 -0.59 -8.53 -3.90
CA ILE A 25 0.20 -9.64 -3.34
C ILE A 25 -0.60 -10.38 -2.26
N TYR A 26 -1.26 -9.63 -1.37
CA TYR A 26 -2.16 -10.22 -0.38
C TYR A 26 -3.26 -11.05 -1.04
N ALA A 27 -3.91 -10.53 -2.08
CA ALA A 27 -4.97 -11.23 -2.82
C ALA A 27 -4.49 -12.59 -3.35
N ILE A 28 -3.28 -12.63 -3.90
CA ILE A 28 -2.67 -13.86 -4.44
C ILE A 28 -2.45 -14.90 -3.33
N ILE A 29 -1.89 -14.48 -2.19
CA ILE A 29 -1.58 -15.39 -1.08
C ILE A 29 -2.85 -15.85 -0.37
N ALA A 30 -3.79 -14.93 -0.15
CA ALA A 30 -5.06 -15.19 0.52
C ALA A 30 -6.10 -15.84 -0.40
N GLN A 31 -5.80 -16.03 -1.70
CA GLN A 31 -6.72 -16.54 -2.72
C GLN A 31 -8.03 -15.73 -2.77
N GLN A 32 -7.93 -14.40 -2.68
CA GLN A 32 -9.06 -13.48 -2.70
C GLN A 32 -9.13 -12.68 -4.02
N SER A 33 -10.31 -12.12 -4.30
CA SER A 33 -10.52 -11.25 -5.44
C SER A 33 -9.78 -9.92 -5.28
N VAL A 34 -8.89 -9.59 -6.22
CA VAL A 34 -8.19 -8.30 -6.26
C VAL A 34 -9.18 -7.14 -6.39
N ALA A 35 -10.25 -7.30 -7.20
CA ALA A 35 -11.26 -6.27 -7.39
C ALA A 35 -12.03 -5.96 -6.10
N GLU A 36 -12.41 -7.00 -5.35
CA GLU A 36 -13.10 -6.84 -4.06
C GLU A 36 -12.20 -6.20 -3.01
N LEU A 37 -10.93 -6.60 -2.95
CA LEU A 37 -9.94 -5.96 -2.06
C LEU A 37 -9.73 -4.48 -2.41
N PHE A 38 -9.63 -4.16 -3.69
CA PHE A 38 -9.51 -2.77 -4.14
C PHE A 38 -10.75 -1.95 -3.78
N ALA A 39 -11.95 -2.52 -3.96
CA ALA A 39 -13.19 -1.86 -3.56
C ALA A 39 -13.27 -1.64 -2.05
N ALA A 40 -12.90 -2.65 -1.26
CA ALA A 40 -12.89 -2.57 0.21
C ALA A 40 -11.87 -1.55 0.73
N ALA A 41 -10.71 -1.41 0.09
CA ALA A 41 -9.67 -0.47 0.50
C ALA A 41 -10.00 1.00 0.17
N LEU A 42 -10.93 1.26 -0.77
CA LEU A 42 -11.22 2.61 -1.24
C LEU A 42 -11.75 3.50 -0.11
N VAL A 43 -12.72 3.00 0.67
CA VAL A 43 -13.34 3.78 1.75
C VAL A 43 -12.35 4.10 2.87
N PRO A 44 -11.59 3.13 3.44
CA PRO A 44 -10.54 3.41 4.40
C PRO A 44 -9.46 4.37 3.85
N GLY A 45 -9.06 4.20 2.59
CA GLY A 45 -8.08 5.06 1.93
C GLY A 45 -8.54 6.52 1.83
N LEU A 46 -9.81 6.75 1.48
CA LEU A 46 -10.40 8.09 1.44
C LEU A 46 -10.50 8.72 2.83
N ILE A 47 -10.89 7.94 3.85
CA ILE A 47 -10.93 8.40 5.24
C ILE A 47 -9.53 8.82 5.70
N LEU A 48 -8.52 7.98 5.46
CA LEU A 48 -7.14 8.27 5.83
C LEU A 48 -6.60 9.51 5.11
N THR A 49 -6.91 9.65 3.82
CA THR A 49 -6.58 10.87 3.04
C THR A 49 -7.20 12.11 3.66
N GLY A 50 -8.47 12.04 4.02
CA GLY A 50 -9.18 13.14 4.69
C GLY A 50 -8.53 13.52 6.03
N LEU A 51 -8.16 12.51 6.83
CA LEU A 51 -7.47 12.73 8.11
C LEU A 51 -6.09 13.39 7.90
N TYR A 52 -5.31 12.94 6.93
CA TYR A 52 -4.02 13.57 6.61
C TYR A 52 -4.19 15.01 6.14
N CYS A 53 -5.18 15.29 5.29
CA CYS A 53 -5.50 16.66 4.89
C CYS A 53 -5.90 17.54 6.10
N CYS A 54 -6.73 17.04 7.00
CA CYS A 54 -7.12 17.74 8.22
C CYS A 54 -5.90 18.04 9.10
N VAL A 55 -5.03 17.06 9.33
CA VAL A 55 -3.81 17.24 10.12
C VAL A 55 -2.87 18.26 9.46
N ALA A 56 -2.67 18.17 8.14
CA ALA A 56 -1.83 19.10 7.40
C ALA A 56 -2.35 20.55 7.51
N ILE A 57 -3.66 20.75 7.34
CA ILE A 57 -4.30 22.06 7.50
C ILE A 57 -4.18 22.57 8.92
N PHE A 58 -4.43 21.72 9.92
CA PHE A 58 -4.33 22.10 11.33
C PHE A 58 -2.90 22.52 11.71
N LEU A 59 -1.90 21.73 11.31
CA LEU A 59 -0.50 22.05 11.57
C LEU A 59 -0.04 23.30 10.82
N SER A 60 -0.45 23.48 9.56
CA SER A 60 -0.09 24.67 8.79
C SER A 60 -0.65 25.95 9.44
N ARG A 61 -1.89 25.90 9.96
CA ARG A 61 -2.49 27.04 10.67
C ARG A 61 -1.80 27.34 12.00
N ARG A 62 -1.39 26.31 12.76
CA ARG A 62 -0.65 26.50 14.01
C ARG A 62 0.77 27.03 13.78
N MET A 63 1.45 26.57 12.73
CA MET A 63 2.81 27.01 12.42
C MET A 63 2.86 28.41 11.77
N ALA A 64 1.79 28.81 11.06
CA ALA A 64 1.68 30.15 10.48
C ALA A 64 1.65 31.28 11.54
N SER A 65 1.34 30.97 12.78
CA SER A 65 1.33 31.94 13.89
C SER A 65 2.68 32.13 14.59
N GLY A 66 3.76 31.43 14.17
CA GLY A 66 5.05 31.47 14.89
C GLY A 66 6.31 31.34 14.06
N VAL A 67 6.23 31.13 12.77
CA VAL A 67 7.41 31.00 11.91
C VAL A 67 7.34 32.02 10.79
N GLU A 68 8.24 33.00 10.83
CA GLU A 68 8.61 33.71 9.62
C GLU A 68 8.90 32.65 8.56
N THR A 69 8.11 32.63 7.51
CA THR A 69 8.35 31.81 6.32
C THR A 69 9.76 32.15 5.87
N GLY A 70 10.71 31.24 6.16
CA GLY A 70 12.07 31.37 5.64
C GLY A 70 11.95 31.56 4.13
N GLY A 71 12.16 32.83 3.76
CA GLY A 71 11.95 33.32 2.41
C GLY A 71 12.98 32.74 1.46
N GLY A 72 12.63 31.62 0.85
CA GLY A 72 12.97 31.51 -0.56
C GLY A 72 12.10 32.51 -1.32
N PRO A 73 12.58 33.11 -2.44
CA PRO A 73 11.78 34.03 -3.22
C PRO A 73 10.42 33.39 -3.45
N ALA A 74 9.36 34.13 -3.14
CA ALA A 74 7.99 33.67 -3.33
C ALA A 74 7.86 33.35 -4.83
N GLY A 75 8.22 32.12 -5.19
CA GLY A 75 7.95 31.59 -6.51
C GLY A 75 6.46 31.76 -6.70
N GLU A 76 6.08 32.44 -7.75
CA GLU A 76 4.69 32.70 -8.11
C GLU A 76 3.89 31.43 -7.82
N ARG A 77 2.93 31.54 -6.88
CA ARG A 77 2.02 30.43 -6.57
C ARG A 77 1.30 30.11 -7.85
N GLU A 78 1.80 29.10 -8.58
CA GLU A 78 1.09 28.64 -9.78
C GLU A 78 -0.35 28.31 -9.35
N PRO A 79 -1.36 28.85 -10.05
CA PRO A 79 -2.73 28.57 -9.72
C PRO A 79 -2.97 27.06 -9.76
N ALA A 80 -3.63 26.52 -8.72
CA ALA A 80 -3.88 25.08 -8.56
C ALA A 80 -4.46 24.42 -9.83
N VAL A 81 -5.25 25.18 -10.59
CA VAL A 81 -5.81 24.77 -11.89
C VAL A 81 -4.72 24.44 -12.93
N ARG A 82 -3.60 25.18 -12.93
CA ARG A 82 -2.50 24.93 -13.86
C ARG A 82 -1.69 23.70 -13.47
N THR A 83 -1.56 23.45 -12.19
CA THR A 83 -0.94 22.24 -11.64
C THR A 83 -1.80 21.01 -11.92
N LEU A 84 -3.13 21.09 -11.72
CA LEU A 84 -4.07 20.04 -12.12
C LEU A 84 -4.01 19.74 -13.63
N GLY A 85 -3.86 20.78 -14.48
CA GLY A 85 -3.67 20.61 -15.92
C GLY A 85 -2.38 19.85 -16.30
N ARG A 86 -1.41 19.72 -15.39
CA ARG A 86 -0.17 18.94 -15.65
C ARG A 86 -0.30 17.47 -15.29
N ILE A 87 -1.22 17.12 -14.38
CA ILE A 87 -1.40 15.75 -13.90
C ILE A 87 -2.56 15.01 -14.57
N TRP A 88 -3.27 15.65 -15.52
CA TRP A 88 -4.45 15.05 -16.16
C TRP A 88 -4.17 13.70 -16.81
N HIS A 89 -2.96 13.48 -17.35
CA HIS A 89 -2.56 12.20 -17.92
C HIS A 89 -2.57 11.07 -16.88
N VAL A 90 -2.08 11.37 -15.66
CA VAL A 90 -2.08 10.41 -14.55
C VAL A 90 -3.52 10.14 -14.12
N VAL A 91 -4.33 11.18 -13.96
CA VAL A 91 -5.75 11.05 -13.60
C VAL A 91 -6.51 10.24 -14.65
N LEU A 92 -6.22 10.46 -15.95
CA LEU A 92 -6.83 9.70 -17.04
C LEU A 92 -6.46 8.21 -16.96
N LEU A 93 -5.18 7.89 -16.75
CA LEU A 93 -4.73 6.49 -16.60
C LEU A 93 -5.41 5.82 -15.40
N PHE A 94 -5.49 6.50 -14.27
CA PHE A 94 -6.20 5.99 -13.09
C PHE A 94 -7.70 5.79 -13.38
N ALA A 95 -8.35 6.74 -14.02
CA ALA A 95 -9.76 6.65 -14.36
C ALA A 95 -10.05 5.48 -15.33
N VAL A 96 -9.20 5.26 -16.32
CA VAL A 96 -9.33 4.16 -17.28
C VAL A 96 -9.07 2.81 -16.60
N THR A 97 -8.00 2.67 -15.84
CA THR A 97 -7.62 1.39 -15.22
C THR A 97 -8.59 1.00 -14.11
N LEU A 98 -8.84 1.87 -13.14
CA LEU A 98 -9.75 1.59 -12.04
C LEU A 98 -11.21 1.58 -12.50
N GLY A 99 -11.60 2.54 -13.33
CA GLY A 99 -12.93 2.58 -13.92
C GLY A 99 -13.24 1.31 -14.70
N GLY A 100 -12.29 0.80 -15.50
CA GLY A 100 -12.43 -0.44 -16.23
C GLY A 100 -12.57 -1.68 -15.33
N ILE A 101 -11.85 -1.73 -14.18
CA ILE A 101 -12.00 -2.81 -13.19
C ILE A 101 -13.39 -2.76 -12.55
N TYR A 102 -13.81 -1.59 -12.05
CA TYR A 102 -15.08 -1.47 -11.32
C TYR A 102 -16.32 -1.59 -12.20
N THR A 103 -16.21 -1.25 -13.49
CA THR A 103 -17.30 -1.48 -14.47
C THR A 103 -17.31 -2.91 -15.01
N GLY A 104 -16.31 -3.73 -14.69
CA GLY A 104 -16.19 -5.09 -15.18
C GLY A 104 -15.70 -5.21 -16.63
N TRP A 105 -15.19 -4.13 -17.24
CA TRP A 105 -14.62 -4.17 -18.59
C TRP A 105 -13.27 -4.86 -18.62
N PHE A 106 -12.50 -4.72 -17.55
CA PHE A 106 -11.18 -5.30 -17.42
C PHE A 106 -11.06 -6.13 -16.14
N THR A 107 -10.42 -7.28 -16.26
CA THR A 107 -9.84 -7.94 -15.11
C THR A 107 -8.67 -7.09 -14.55
N PRO A 108 -8.28 -7.23 -13.28
CA PRO A 108 -7.13 -6.50 -12.73
C PRO A 108 -5.84 -6.66 -13.53
N THR A 109 -5.61 -7.85 -14.12
CA THR A 109 -4.44 -8.13 -14.96
C THR A 109 -4.50 -7.37 -16.29
N GLU A 110 -5.67 -7.33 -16.94
CA GLU A 110 -5.87 -6.57 -18.17
C GLU A 110 -5.77 -5.07 -17.93
N ALA A 111 -6.32 -4.58 -16.83
CA ALA A 111 -6.19 -3.18 -16.42
C ALA A 111 -4.73 -2.78 -16.18
N ALA A 112 -3.92 -3.68 -15.60
CA ALA A 112 -2.48 -3.44 -15.43
C ALA A 112 -1.76 -3.33 -16.78
N ALA A 113 -2.11 -4.19 -17.76
CA ALA A 113 -1.55 -4.12 -19.11
C ALA A 113 -1.95 -2.81 -19.81
N VAL A 114 -3.22 -2.40 -19.71
CA VAL A 114 -3.73 -1.13 -20.26
C VAL A 114 -3.03 0.05 -19.61
N GLY A 115 -2.84 0.03 -18.30
CA GLY A 115 -2.12 1.06 -17.55
C GLY A 115 -0.65 1.17 -17.97
N ALA A 116 0.04 0.04 -18.10
CA ALA A 116 1.44 -0.01 -18.52
C ALA A 116 1.63 0.50 -19.96
N LEU A 117 0.78 0.04 -20.90
CA LEU A 117 0.79 0.52 -22.28
C LEU A 117 0.44 2.00 -22.36
N GLY A 118 -0.57 2.44 -21.62
CA GLY A 118 -0.95 3.85 -21.56
C GLY A 118 0.18 4.73 -21.02
N ALA A 119 0.87 4.31 -19.95
CA ALA A 119 2.03 5.03 -19.42
C ALA A 119 3.18 5.10 -20.43
N LEU A 120 3.46 4.00 -21.14
CA LEU A 120 4.47 3.96 -22.19
C LEU A 120 4.14 4.92 -23.34
N VAL A 121 2.91 4.88 -23.86
CA VAL A 121 2.44 5.76 -24.93
C VAL A 121 2.50 7.22 -24.51
N LEU A 122 2.03 7.55 -23.32
CA LEU A 122 2.08 8.91 -22.78
C LEU A 122 3.52 9.38 -22.55
N GLY A 123 4.39 8.51 -22.03
CA GLY A 123 5.80 8.83 -21.82
C GLY A 123 6.54 9.17 -23.12
N ILE A 124 6.28 8.41 -24.18
CA ILE A 124 6.86 8.63 -25.52
C ILE A 124 6.23 9.86 -26.18
N SER A 125 4.90 9.99 -26.17
CA SER A 125 4.19 11.10 -26.84
C SER A 125 4.48 12.46 -26.23
N THR A 126 4.76 12.51 -24.91
CA THR A 126 5.17 13.73 -24.23
C THR A 126 6.68 14.02 -24.33
N GLY A 127 7.44 13.15 -25.03
CA GLY A 127 8.90 13.29 -25.17
C GLY A 127 9.69 13.09 -23.88
N ARG A 128 9.05 12.61 -22.81
CA ARG A 128 9.68 12.39 -21.50
C ARG A 128 10.36 11.03 -21.38
N LEU A 129 10.00 10.08 -22.24
CA LEU A 129 10.57 8.73 -22.28
C LEU A 129 11.27 8.49 -23.60
N SER A 130 12.59 8.30 -23.56
CA SER A 130 13.38 7.86 -24.71
C SER A 130 13.30 6.34 -24.87
N VAL A 131 13.66 5.83 -26.05
CA VAL A 131 13.73 4.38 -26.29
C VAL A 131 14.71 3.70 -25.34
N GLY A 132 15.86 4.31 -25.06
CA GLY A 132 16.81 3.82 -24.06
C GLY A 132 16.22 3.82 -22.64
N GLY A 133 15.49 4.88 -22.26
CA GLY A 133 14.78 4.94 -21.00
C GLY A 133 13.71 3.84 -20.86
N ALA A 134 12.95 3.58 -21.92
CA ALA A 134 11.96 2.50 -21.95
C ALA A 134 12.60 1.12 -21.75
N THR A 135 13.75 0.86 -22.41
CA THR A 135 14.49 -0.40 -22.24
C THR A 135 15.00 -0.56 -20.81
N THR A 136 15.55 0.52 -20.23
CA THR A 136 16.02 0.49 -18.83
C THR A 136 14.87 0.19 -17.87
N SER A 137 13.73 0.89 -18.01
CA SER A 137 12.53 0.65 -17.19
C SER A 137 12.02 -0.79 -17.34
N PHE A 138 12.06 -1.34 -18.55
CA PHE A 138 11.67 -2.74 -18.79
C PHE A 138 12.59 -3.72 -18.05
N LEU A 139 13.92 -3.53 -18.14
CA LEU A 139 14.89 -4.38 -17.46
C LEU A 139 14.77 -4.29 -15.92
N GLU A 140 14.56 -3.10 -15.40
CA GLU A 140 14.32 -2.90 -13.97
C GLU A 140 13.03 -3.61 -13.52
N THR A 141 11.96 -3.49 -14.31
CA THR A 141 10.70 -4.21 -14.07
C THR A 141 10.90 -5.71 -14.05
N VAL A 142 11.63 -6.27 -15.04
CA VAL A 142 11.92 -7.72 -15.09
C VAL A 142 12.69 -8.17 -13.84
N ARG A 143 13.68 -7.41 -13.40
CA ARG A 143 14.45 -7.73 -12.17
C ARG A 143 13.55 -7.72 -10.93
N LEU A 144 12.71 -6.69 -10.80
CA LEU A 144 11.79 -6.55 -9.68
C LEU A 144 10.78 -7.71 -9.65
N VAL A 145 10.14 -8.00 -10.78
CA VAL A 145 9.16 -9.09 -10.93
C VAL A 145 9.82 -10.44 -10.63
N ALA A 146 11.02 -10.70 -11.14
CA ALA A 146 11.76 -11.94 -10.86
C ALA A 146 12.03 -12.11 -9.36
N SER A 147 12.43 -11.04 -8.67
CA SER A 147 12.65 -11.06 -7.22
C SER A 147 11.35 -11.34 -6.47
N VAL A 148 10.26 -10.68 -6.83
CA VAL A 148 8.94 -10.88 -6.20
C VAL A 148 8.45 -12.32 -6.42
N ILE A 149 8.54 -12.85 -7.65
CA ILE A 149 8.15 -14.24 -7.95
C ILE A 149 8.97 -15.23 -7.12
N PHE A 150 10.28 -15.03 -7.01
CA PHE A 150 11.15 -15.90 -6.20
C PHE A 150 10.73 -15.91 -4.73
N ILE A 151 10.42 -14.73 -4.16
CA ILE A 151 9.96 -14.63 -2.77
C ILE A 151 8.56 -15.25 -2.60
N VAL A 152 7.65 -15.05 -3.56
CA VAL A 152 6.33 -15.70 -3.54
C VAL A 152 6.44 -17.22 -3.57
N MET A 153 7.34 -17.79 -4.41
CA MET A 153 7.58 -19.22 -4.43
C MET A 153 8.10 -19.74 -3.07
N ALA A 154 9.07 -19.05 -2.48
CA ALA A 154 9.60 -19.41 -1.16
C ALA A 154 8.50 -19.30 -0.07
N SER A 155 7.69 -18.25 -0.12
CA SER A 155 6.54 -18.06 0.79
C SER A 155 5.49 -19.15 0.64
N THR A 156 5.21 -19.62 -0.57
CA THR A 156 4.27 -20.72 -0.81
C THR A 156 4.77 -22.03 -0.19
N MET A 157 6.06 -22.32 -0.32
CA MET A 157 6.67 -23.48 0.34
C MET A 157 6.59 -23.36 1.87
N PHE A 158 6.88 -22.18 2.40
CA PHE A 158 6.76 -21.91 3.83
C PHE A 158 5.31 -22.02 4.32
N SER A 159 4.35 -21.52 3.56
CA SER A 159 2.92 -21.65 3.83
C SER A 159 2.50 -23.12 3.93
N TYR A 160 2.93 -23.94 2.97
CA TYR A 160 2.66 -25.38 3.00
C TYR A 160 3.23 -26.03 4.27
N PHE A 161 4.46 -25.70 4.64
CA PHE A 161 5.08 -26.20 5.87
C PHE A 161 4.26 -25.80 7.12
N ILE A 162 3.86 -24.53 7.24
CA ILE A 162 3.05 -24.02 8.36
C ILE A 162 1.72 -24.77 8.47
N VAL A 163 1.04 -24.98 7.34
CA VAL A 163 -0.24 -25.73 7.32
C VAL A 163 -0.03 -27.18 7.76
N GLN A 164 1.03 -27.85 7.28
CA GLN A 164 1.31 -29.24 7.61
C GLN A 164 1.73 -29.44 9.07
N THR A 165 2.40 -28.47 9.68
CA THR A 165 2.77 -28.53 11.10
C THR A 165 1.61 -28.23 12.03
N GLY A 166 0.48 -27.72 11.54
CA GLY A 166 -0.64 -27.29 12.36
C GLY A 166 -0.33 -26.11 13.28
N LEU A 167 0.71 -25.34 12.98
CA LEU A 167 1.16 -24.24 13.83
C LEU A 167 0.05 -23.21 14.06
N SER A 168 -0.68 -22.84 13.01
CA SER A 168 -1.77 -21.88 13.12
C SER A 168 -2.92 -22.36 14.00
N THR A 169 -3.26 -23.66 13.92
CA THR A 169 -4.30 -24.27 14.79
C THR A 169 -3.83 -24.36 16.24
N THR A 170 -2.58 -24.77 16.47
CA THR A 170 -2.00 -24.80 17.82
C THR A 170 -1.99 -23.43 18.49
N ILE A 171 -1.67 -22.37 17.72
CA ILE A 171 -1.75 -20.98 18.23
C ILE A 171 -3.21 -20.61 18.53
N ALA A 172 -4.15 -20.92 17.64
CA ALA A 172 -5.56 -20.62 17.83
C ALA A 172 -6.13 -21.31 19.08
N ASP A 173 -5.82 -22.60 19.25
CA ASP A 173 -6.25 -23.39 20.41
C ASP A 173 -5.67 -22.81 21.71
N GLY A 174 -4.36 -22.52 21.75
CA GLY A 174 -3.72 -21.90 22.90
C GLY A 174 -4.30 -20.51 23.25
N MET A 175 -4.64 -19.70 22.26
CA MET A 175 -5.28 -18.41 22.48
C MET A 175 -6.72 -18.58 23.03
N SER A 176 -7.43 -19.57 22.52
CA SER A 176 -8.78 -19.91 22.98
C SER A 176 -8.78 -20.47 24.42
N GLU A 177 -7.83 -21.34 24.74
CA GLU A 177 -7.62 -21.87 26.11
C GLU A 177 -7.24 -20.77 27.09
N ALA A 178 -6.48 -19.77 26.64
CA ALA A 178 -6.16 -18.58 27.44
C ALA A 178 -7.35 -17.63 27.64
N GLY A 179 -8.53 -17.95 27.10
CA GLY A 179 -9.74 -17.14 27.21
C GLY A 179 -9.71 -15.86 26.36
N LEU A 180 -8.82 -15.80 25.36
CA LEU A 180 -8.75 -14.65 24.46
C LEU A 180 -9.89 -14.71 23.44
N GLY A 181 -10.80 -13.75 23.53
CA GLY A 181 -11.85 -13.58 22.52
C GLY A 181 -11.30 -13.07 21.19
N ALA A 182 -12.11 -13.20 20.13
CA ALA A 182 -11.75 -12.79 18.77
C ALA A 182 -11.15 -11.37 18.68
N THR A 183 -11.72 -10.41 19.40
CA THR A 183 -11.22 -9.03 19.44
C THR A 183 -9.81 -8.92 20.04
N ALA A 184 -9.53 -9.69 21.11
CA ALA A 184 -8.22 -9.69 21.74
C ALA A 184 -7.14 -10.24 20.77
N VAL A 185 -7.46 -11.27 20.01
CA VAL A 185 -6.57 -11.83 18.98
C VAL A 185 -6.21 -10.76 17.93
N ILE A 186 -7.20 -10.03 17.44
CA ILE A 186 -6.95 -8.95 16.47
C ILE A 186 -6.10 -7.84 17.09
N ILE A 187 -6.32 -7.45 18.33
CA ILE A 187 -5.50 -6.44 19.01
C ILE A 187 -4.04 -6.92 19.13
N VAL A 188 -3.82 -8.17 19.51
CA VAL A 188 -2.47 -8.75 19.58
C VAL A 188 -1.80 -8.74 18.21
N LEU A 189 -2.52 -9.16 17.16
CA LEU A 189 -2.02 -9.10 15.79
C LEU A 189 -1.69 -7.66 15.37
N CYS A 190 -2.55 -6.68 15.67
CA CYS A 190 -2.27 -5.27 15.39
C CYS A 190 -0.95 -4.80 16.03
N VAL A 191 -0.73 -5.13 17.29
CA VAL A 191 0.51 -4.77 18.00
C VAL A 191 1.73 -5.44 17.34
N ILE A 192 1.63 -6.73 17.03
CA ILE A 192 2.72 -7.47 16.36
C ILE A 192 3.03 -6.85 15.00
N TYR A 193 2.01 -6.58 14.17
CA TYR A 193 2.21 -6.00 12.84
C TYR A 193 2.80 -4.59 12.87
N ILE A 194 2.38 -3.74 13.80
CA ILE A 194 2.98 -2.41 13.98
C ILE A 194 4.46 -2.53 14.38
N LEU A 195 4.77 -3.42 15.33
CA LEU A 195 6.15 -3.65 15.75
C LEU A 195 7.01 -4.20 14.60
N MET A 196 6.52 -5.20 13.87
CA MET A 196 7.22 -5.76 12.71
C MET A 196 7.39 -4.72 11.60
N GLY A 197 6.37 -3.90 11.33
CA GLY A 197 6.39 -2.86 10.29
C GLY A 197 7.42 -1.76 10.55
N CYS A 198 7.87 -1.57 11.80
CA CYS A 198 8.97 -0.66 12.11
C CYS A 198 10.33 -1.13 11.52
N PHE A 199 10.47 -2.44 11.22
CA PHE A 199 11.74 -3.06 10.80
C PHE A 199 11.67 -3.72 9.42
N LEU A 200 10.49 -4.23 9.04
CA LEU A 200 10.30 -5.01 7.81
C LEU A 200 9.63 -4.18 6.73
N GLU A 201 10.03 -4.42 5.50
CA GLU A 201 9.36 -3.89 4.32
C GLU A 201 8.01 -4.59 4.13
N GLY A 202 7.00 -3.86 3.60
CA GLY A 202 5.61 -4.32 3.56
C GLY A 202 5.38 -5.61 2.78
N ILE A 203 6.07 -5.80 1.64
CA ILE A 203 5.94 -7.03 0.84
C ILE A 203 6.48 -8.23 1.60
N ALA A 204 7.68 -8.10 2.19
CA ALA A 204 8.29 -9.17 2.98
C ALA A 204 7.41 -9.54 4.18
N MET A 205 6.82 -8.53 4.83
CA MET A 205 5.93 -8.76 5.97
C MET A 205 4.72 -9.60 5.57
N ILE A 206 4.02 -9.25 4.49
CA ILE A 206 2.87 -10.02 3.99
C ILE A 206 3.27 -11.46 3.65
N LEU A 207 4.34 -11.62 2.89
CA LEU A 207 4.78 -12.93 2.40
C LEU A 207 5.14 -13.91 3.53
N ILE A 208 5.67 -13.40 4.63
CA ILE A 208 6.07 -14.22 5.79
C ILE A 208 4.88 -14.48 6.71
N THR A 209 4.04 -13.48 6.96
CA THR A 209 3.08 -13.54 8.06
C THR A 209 1.70 -14.02 7.65
N VAL A 210 1.22 -13.69 6.45
CA VAL A 210 -0.13 -14.04 6.00
C VAL A 210 -0.38 -15.56 6.02
N PRO A 211 0.57 -16.42 5.63
CA PRO A 211 0.39 -17.88 5.74
C PRO A 211 0.09 -18.37 7.17
N ILE A 212 0.56 -17.66 8.18
CA ILE A 212 0.35 -17.99 9.60
C ILE A 212 -0.92 -17.33 10.12
N THR A 213 -1.07 -16.03 9.85
CA THR A 213 -2.10 -15.21 10.48
C THR A 213 -3.45 -15.32 9.81
N LEU A 214 -3.52 -15.58 8.51
CA LEU A 214 -4.79 -15.71 7.80
C LEU A 214 -5.62 -16.90 8.31
N PRO A 215 -5.08 -18.14 8.42
CA PRO A 215 -5.82 -19.26 9.00
C PRO A 215 -6.27 -18.97 10.43
N LEU A 216 -5.43 -18.31 11.23
CA LEU A 216 -5.76 -17.90 12.58
C LEU A 216 -6.96 -16.93 12.61
N VAL A 217 -6.95 -15.91 11.78
CA VAL A 217 -8.02 -14.90 11.69
C VAL A 217 -9.33 -15.52 11.24
N LEU A 218 -9.28 -16.45 10.26
CA LEU A 218 -10.44 -17.18 9.77
C LEU A 218 -11.05 -18.08 10.85
N SER A 219 -10.23 -18.73 11.71
CA SER A 219 -10.72 -19.58 12.79
C SER A 219 -11.52 -18.80 13.85
N PHE A 220 -11.25 -17.50 14.00
CA PHE A 220 -12.01 -16.59 14.85
C PHE A 220 -13.20 -15.91 14.14
N GLY A 221 -13.51 -16.29 12.88
CA GLY A 221 -14.69 -15.86 12.15
C GLY A 221 -14.57 -14.51 11.45
N TYR A 222 -13.36 -13.97 11.29
CA TYR A 222 -13.17 -12.73 10.55
C TYR A 222 -13.07 -12.95 9.04
N ASP A 223 -13.52 -11.97 8.29
CA ASP A 223 -13.49 -11.96 6.84
C ASP A 223 -12.06 -11.71 6.31
N PRO A 224 -11.59 -12.48 5.29
CA PRO A 224 -10.24 -12.35 4.75
C PRO A 224 -10.01 -11.02 4.02
N ILE A 225 -11.02 -10.43 3.38
CA ILE A 225 -10.89 -9.14 2.68
C ILE A 225 -10.74 -8.03 3.70
N TRP A 226 -11.56 -8.05 4.76
CA TRP A 226 -11.43 -7.11 5.87
C TRP A 226 -10.05 -7.18 6.51
N PHE A 227 -9.54 -8.39 6.76
CA PHE A 227 -8.20 -8.57 7.33
C PHE A 227 -7.10 -8.04 6.41
N GLY A 228 -7.22 -8.26 5.09
CA GLY A 228 -6.27 -7.73 4.12
C GLY A 228 -6.17 -6.20 4.13
N VAL A 229 -7.31 -5.52 4.21
CA VAL A 229 -7.34 -4.05 4.31
C VAL A 229 -6.75 -3.57 5.64
N LEU A 230 -7.11 -4.22 6.76
CA LEU A 230 -6.55 -3.92 8.07
C LEU A 230 -5.02 -4.07 8.06
N LEU A 231 -4.53 -5.17 7.52
CA LEU A 231 -3.11 -5.47 7.43
C LEU A 231 -2.34 -4.40 6.67
N VAL A 232 -2.85 -3.92 5.53
CA VAL A 232 -2.22 -2.84 4.78
C VAL A 232 -2.17 -1.54 5.58
N ILE A 233 -3.22 -1.21 6.33
CA ILE A 233 -3.22 -0.05 7.23
C ILE A 233 -2.15 -0.20 8.32
N LEU A 234 -2.00 -1.40 8.89
CA LEU A 234 -0.98 -1.67 9.91
C LEU A 234 0.44 -1.55 9.34
N ILE A 235 0.64 -2.02 8.11
CA ILE A 235 1.91 -1.84 7.37
C ILE A 235 2.23 -0.35 7.21
N GLU A 236 1.25 0.46 6.76
CA GLU A 236 1.44 1.91 6.62
C GLU A 236 1.85 2.56 7.94
N ILE A 237 1.14 2.24 9.02
CA ILE A 237 1.47 2.76 10.35
C ILE A 237 2.89 2.35 10.75
N GLY A 238 3.28 1.10 10.52
CA GLY A 238 4.61 0.60 10.81
C GLY A 238 5.71 1.34 10.04
N LEU A 239 5.52 1.58 8.74
CA LEU A 239 6.48 2.24 7.86
C LEU A 239 6.78 3.71 8.23
N ILE A 240 5.88 4.37 8.96
CA ILE A 240 6.09 5.75 9.46
C ILE A 240 6.47 5.79 10.93
N THR A 241 6.38 4.65 11.65
CA THR A 241 6.62 4.59 13.10
C THR A 241 8.11 4.39 13.40
N PRO A 242 8.70 5.17 14.35
CA PRO A 242 10.05 4.91 14.82
C PRO A 242 10.19 3.50 15.43
N PRO A 243 11.35 2.82 15.36
CA PRO A 243 12.70 3.41 15.28
C PRO A 243 13.26 3.60 13.87
N VAL A 244 12.83 2.85 12.87
CA VAL A 244 13.39 2.98 11.52
C VAL A 244 12.60 3.96 10.66
N GLY A 245 11.26 3.81 10.58
CA GLY A 245 10.41 4.70 9.80
C GLY A 245 10.88 4.82 8.34
N MET A 246 10.88 3.72 7.58
CA MET A 246 11.54 3.63 6.27
C MET A 246 11.16 4.78 5.33
N ASN A 247 9.91 5.24 5.34
CA ASN A 247 9.46 6.35 4.52
C ASN A 247 10.07 7.71 4.94
N LEU A 248 10.45 7.86 6.21
CA LEU A 248 11.11 9.08 6.70
C LEU A 248 12.60 9.11 6.30
N PHE A 249 13.22 7.95 6.09
CA PHE A 249 14.61 7.86 5.64
C PHE A 249 14.79 8.25 4.17
N VAL A 250 13.80 7.98 3.34
CA VAL A 250 13.86 8.27 1.89
C VAL A 250 13.72 9.77 1.59
N ILE A 251 13.15 10.55 2.51
CA ILE A 251 12.87 11.98 2.33
C ILE A 251 13.98 12.88 2.94
N LYS A 252 14.95 12.31 3.60
CA LYS A 252 16.07 13.02 4.19
C LYS A 252 17.22 13.22 3.20
#